data_04e70356cb1e1a7e9df2a3e49ebbbedb
#
_entry.id   04e70356cb1e1a7e9df2a3e49ebbbedb
#
_cell.length_a   1.000
_cell.length_b   1.000
_cell.length_c   1.000
_cell.angle_alpha   90.00
_cell.angle_beta   90.00
_cell.angle_gamma   90.00
#
_symmetry.space_group_name_H-M   'P 1'
#
loop_
_entity.id
_entity.type
_entity.pdbx_description
1 polymer ?
#
loop_
_entity_poly.entity_id
_entity_poly.type
_entity_poly.pdbx_seq_one_letter_code
_entity_poly.pdbx_strand_id
1 'polypeptide(L)'
;MGEQEMGKLLVYLKDYKKESVLGPLFKLLEASFELIVPLVMAAIIDHGVADGDKPYIMKMCLVLVLLAVIGLTCSITAQYFAAKAAVGFSTGLRHALFEHIQKLSFSEMDTVGTSTLITRMTSDINQTQNGVNLVLRLFLRSPFIVFGAMIMAFTIDVKAALVFVVTIPLLSVVVFGIMLVSIPLYKKVQSALDKVLGITRENLTGSRVIRAFNKEDDEIADFNNSNDALTKIQLYVGKISALMNPLTYVIINGAVVVLVWTGAIRVNSGYITQGEVVALVNYMSQILVELIKLANLIININKSIACGNRIQAIFELQPSITDHAVTPVAEEKTEHSGEVPEVVFSHVGLTYAGAGEESLTDIDFTVKKGETIGIIGGTGSGKSSVVNLIPRFYDATKGIVQIEGKDVREYSLEELRGKIGMVLQKAVLFKGTIRENMLWGNENATDEDIMQALEVAQAKEFVDKKEGGLDFEIEQGGKNLSGGQRQRMTIARAVVKKPDILILDDSASALDFATDAKLRMAIRDMENKATVFIVSQRAASIMYADKIIVLDDGQIVGMGTHEELLKQCEVYQEIYYSQFKKTEDEKEGR
;
A
#
# COMPACT_ATOMS: atom_id res chain seq x y z
N MET A 1 12.80 4.74 -19.51
CA MET A 1 12.32 5.42 -18.29
C MET A 1 12.15 4.47 -17.12
N GLY A 2 11.46 3.35 -17.21
CA GLY A 2 11.19 2.47 -16.05
C GLY A 2 12.40 1.76 -15.40
N GLU A 3 13.50 1.56 -16.10
CA GLU A 3 14.71 0.92 -15.51
C GLU A 3 15.52 1.88 -14.62
N GLN A 4 15.45 3.18 -14.86
CA GLN A 4 16.16 4.19 -14.06
C GLN A 4 15.52 4.38 -12.67
N GLU A 5 14.22 4.21 -12.55
CA GLU A 5 13.48 4.43 -11.28
C GLU A 5 13.72 3.29 -10.28
N MET A 6 13.65 2.03 -10.72
CA MET A 6 13.98 0.90 -9.85
C MET A 6 15.45 0.92 -9.40
N GLY A 7 16.35 1.48 -10.23
CA GLY A 7 17.76 1.65 -9.87
C GLY A 7 17.97 2.42 -8.56
N LYS A 8 17.11 3.40 -8.27
CA LYS A 8 17.14 4.19 -7.01
C LYS A 8 16.87 3.31 -5.78
N LEU A 9 15.98 2.31 -5.92
CA LEU A 9 15.64 1.41 -4.81
C LEU A 9 16.78 0.43 -4.47
N LEU A 10 17.70 0.16 -5.40
CA LEU A 10 18.84 -0.72 -5.14
C LEU A 10 19.81 -0.17 -4.08
N VAL A 11 19.63 1.08 -3.66
CA VAL A 11 20.37 1.65 -2.53
C VAL A 11 20.22 0.81 -1.26
N TYR A 12 19.06 0.17 -1.05
CA TYR A 12 18.80 -0.69 0.09
C TYR A 12 19.52 -2.05 0.03
N LEU A 13 20.23 -2.37 -1.06
CA LEU A 13 21.16 -3.49 -1.14
C LEU A 13 22.58 -3.14 -0.66
N LYS A 14 22.88 -1.87 -0.40
CA LYS A 14 24.24 -1.44 -0.03
C LYS A 14 24.81 -2.18 1.18
N ASP A 15 23.97 -2.48 2.16
CA ASP A 15 24.38 -3.17 3.39
C ASP A 15 24.58 -4.68 3.18
N TYR A 16 24.09 -5.21 2.06
CA TYR A 16 24.14 -6.63 1.67
C TYR A 16 25.02 -6.89 0.45
N LYS A 17 26.06 -6.05 0.22
CA LYS A 17 26.97 -6.18 -0.94
C LYS A 17 27.67 -7.52 -0.98
N LYS A 18 28.14 -8.03 0.17
CA LYS A 18 28.82 -9.33 0.26
C LYS A 18 27.89 -10.46 -0.16
N GLU A 19 26.69 -10.48 0.37
CA GLU A 19 25.67 -11.46 0.06
C GLU A 19 25.23 -11.40 -1.41
N SER A 20 25.11 -10.19 -1.94
CA SER A 20 24.72 -9.94 -3.34
C SER A 20 25.78 -10.41 -4.35
N VAL A 21 27.04 -10.52 -3.94
CA VAL A 21 28.13 -11.07 -4.76
C VAL A 21 28.31 -12.57 -4.53
N LEU A 22 28.30 -13.01 -3.26
CA LEU A 22 28.51 -14.41 -2.91
C LEU A 22 27.37 -15.31 -3.42
N GLY A 23 26.12 -14.86 -3.39
CA GLY A 23 24.99 -15.62 -3.90
C GLY A 23 25.18 -16.05 -5.35
N PRO A 24 25.32 -15.13 -6.32
CA PRO A 24 25.61 -15.45 -7.70
C PRO A 24 26.90 -16.22 -7.90
N LEU A 25 27.99 -15.93 -7.16
CA LEU A 25 29.27 -16.62 -7.27
C LEU A 25 29.13 -18.12 -6.96
N PHE A 26 28.53 -18.49 -5.83
CA PHE A 26 28.29 -19.89 -5.49
C PHE A 26 27.32 -20.56 -6.46
N LYS A 27 26.39 -19.80 -7.05
CA LYS A 27 25.46 -20.33 -8.06
C LYS A 27 26.16 -20.60 -9.41
N LEU A 28 27.12 -19.79 -9.79
CA LEU A 28 27.97 -20.03 -10.95
C LEU A 28 28.92 -21.22 -10.71
N LEU A 29 29.46 -21.34 -9.50
CA LEU A 29 30.30 -22.47 -9.11
C LEU A 29 29.53 -23.80 -9.19
N GLU A 30 28.30 -23.84 -8.66
CA GLU A 30 27.36 -24.97 -8.81
C GLU A 30 27.16 -25.34 -10.27
N ALA A 31 26.86 -24.33 -11.12
CA ALA A 31 26.67 -24.52 -12.56
C ALA A 31 27.91 -25.07 -13.26
N SER A 32 29.11 -24.66 -12.82
CA SER A 32 30.38 -25.19 -13.35
C SER A 32 30.56 -26.68 -13.07
N PHE A 33 30.22 -27.12 -11.85
CA PHE A 33 30.25 -28.54 -11.52
C PHE A 33 29.19 -29.35 -12.28
N GLU A 34 27.99 -28.78 -12.48
CA GLU A 34 26.91 -29.40 -13.25
C GLU A 34 27.33 -29.65 -14.71
N LEU A 35 28.12 -28.75 -15.31
CA LEU A 35 28.67 -28.91 -16.67
C LEU A 35 29.73 -30.01 -16.77
N ILE A 36 30.39 -30.40 -15.66
CA ILE A 36 31.39 -31.49 -15.65
C ILE A 36 30.71 -32.88 -15.60
N VAL A 37 29.51 -32.99 -15.07
CA VAL A 37 28.80 -34.27 -14.88
C VAL A 37 28.67 -35.06 -16.18
N PRO A 38 28.25 -34.51 -17.34
CA PRO A 38 28.18 -35.26 -18.61
C PRO A 38 29.52 -35.84 -19.07
N LEU A 39 30.66 -35.16 -18.81
CA LEU A 39 32.00 -35.67 -19.17
C LEU A 39 32.38 -36.86 -18.28
N VAL A 40 32.07 -36.83 -16.98
CA VAL A 40 32.31 -37.97 -16.10
C VAL A 40 31.45 -39.15 -16.50
N MET A 41 30.21 -38.91 -16.94
CA MET A 41 29.33 -39.95 -17.49
C MET A 41 29.93 -40.55 -18.76
N ALA A 42 30.48 -39.73 -19.67
CA ALA A 42 31.18 -40.20 -20.85
C ALA A 42 32.35 -41.13 -20.50
N ALA A 43 33.20 -40.72 -19.54
CA ALA A 43 34.33 -41.53 -19.09
C ALA A 43 33.89 -42.88 -18.47
N ILE A 44 32.77 -42.92 -17.74
CA ILE A 44 32.19 -44.17 -17.22
C ILE A 44 31.80 -45.11 -18.37
N ILE A 45 31.19 -44.58 -19.43
CA ILE A 45 30.77 -45.38 -20.57
C ILE A 45 31.99 -45.91 -21.34
N ASP A 46 32.95 -45.02 -21.65
CA ASP A 46 34.06 -45.32 -22.55
C ASP A 46 35.15 -46.21 -21.94
N HIS A 47 35.47 -45.99 -20.66
CA HIS A 47 36.53 -46.76 -19.98
C HIS A 47 35.98 -47.74 -18.94
N GLY A 48 34.82 -47.47 -18.36
CA GLY A 48 34.23 -48.33 -17.38
C GLY A 48 33.41 -49.48 -17.96
N VAL A 49 32.40 -49.11 -18.75
CA VAL A 49 31.47 -50.09 -19.32
C VAL A 49 32.09 -50.82 -20.54
N ALA A 50 32.77 -50.08 -21.45
CA ALA A 50 33.37 -50.67 -22.64
C ALA A 50 34.48 -51.67 -22.31
N ASP A 51 35.35 -51.37 -21.30
CA ASP A 51 36.44 -52.22 -20.88
C ASP A 51 36.04 -53.22 -19.79
N GLY A 52 34.82 -53.11 -19.23
CA GLY A 52 34.32 -53.96 -18.13
C GLY A 52 35.04 -53.72 -16.81
N ASP A 53 35.69 -52.58 -16.62
CA ASP A 53 36.46 -52.22 -15.43
C ASP A 53 35.53 -51.74 -14.27
N LYS A 54 35.11 -52.66 -13.42
CA LYS A 54 34.27 -52.39 -12.27
C LYS A 54 34.89 -51.42 -11.26
N PRO A 55 36.20 -51.55 -10.89
CA PRO A 55 36.88 -50.59 -10.06
C PRO A 55 36.87 -49.17 -10.59
N TYR A 56 37.03 -48.97 -11.88
CA TYR A 56 36.97 -47.66 -12.53
C TYR A 56 35.54 -47.05 -12.47
N ILE A 57 34.53 -47.88 -12.74
CA ILE A 57 33.12 -47.46 -12.60
C ILE A 57 32.86 -46.98 -11.16
N MET A 58 33.26 -47.76 -10.16
CA MET A 58 33.05 -47.41 -8.74
C MET A 58 33.75 -46.11 -8.38
N LYS A 59 34.99 -45.90 -8.85
CA LYS A 59 35.74 -44.66 -8.64
C LYS A 59 35.03 -43.44 -9.28
N MET A 60 34.56 -43.56 -10.53
CA MET A 60 33.87 -42.46 -11.19
C MET A 60 32.49 -42.20 -10.61
N CYS A 61 31.77 -43.21 -10.16
CA CYS A 61 30.54 -43.03 -9.38
C CYS A 61 30.78 -42.27 -8.07
N LEU A 62 31.89 -42.54 -7.39
CA LEU A 62 32.29 -41.78 -6.21
C LEU A 62 32.56 -40.30 -6.55
N VAL A 63 33.21 -40.04 -7.71
CA VAL A 63 33.43 -38.67 -8.21
C VAL A 63 32.05 -37.97 -8.48
N LEU A 64 31.08 -38.65 -9.11
CA LEU A 64 29.73 -38.09 -9.30
C LEU A 64 29.06 -37.74 -7.98
N VAL A 65 29.15 -38.63 -6.98
CA VAL A 65 28.64 -38.37 -5.62
C VAL A 65 29.33 -37.17 -4.98
N LEU A 66 30.65 -37.06 -5.11
CA LEU A 66 31.42 -35.93 -4.60
C LEU A 66 31.00 -34.62 -5.27
N LEU A 67 30.87 -34.61 -6.62
CA LEU A 67 30.38 -33.45 -7.38
C LEU A 67 28.96 -33.05 -6.95
N ALA A 68 28.08 -34.03 -6.71
CA ALA A 68 26.71 -33.78 -6.22
C ALA A 68 26.72 -33.14 -4.82
N VAL A 69 27.55 -33.62 -3.89
CA VAL A 69 27.68 -33.06 -2.54
C VAL A 69 28.23 -31.63 -2.58
N ILE A 70 29.26 -31.38 -3.39
CA ILE A 70 29.84 -30.04 -3.57
C ILE A 70 28.79 -29.11 -4.19
N GLY A 71 28.10 -29.56 -5.27
CA GLY A 71 27.04 -28.82 -5.93
C GLY A 71 25.89 -28.47 -4.97
N LEU A 72 25.46 -29.44 -4.14
CA LEU A 72 24.43 -29.22 -3.11
C LEU A 72 24.86 -28.15 -2.10
N THR A 73 26.10 -28.24 -1.60
CA THR A 73 26.65 -27.27 -0.65
C THR A 73 26.70 -25.87 -1.27
N CYS A 74 27.17 -25.76 -2.51
CA CYS A 74 27.18 -24.48 -3.26
C CYS A 74 25.75 -23.95 -3.46
N SER A 75 24.80 -24.83 -3.80
CA SER A 75 23.39 -24.44 -4.01
C SER A 75 22.75 -23.89 -2.75
N ILE A 76 22.91 -24.59 -1.62
CA ILE A 76 22.38 -24.16 -0.30
C ILE A 76 23.00 -22.81 0.09
N THR A 77 24.33 -22.68 -0.05
CA THR A 77 25.05 -21.45 0.30
C THR A 77 24.60 -20.29 -0.59
N ALA A 78 24.49 -20.51 -1.89
CA ALA A 78 23.98 -19.50 -2.83
C ALA A 78 22.57 -19.04 -2.48
N GLN A 79 21.68 -19.99 -2.16
CA GLN A 79 20.30 -19.70 -1.81
C GLN A 79 20.19 -18.93 -0.49
N TYR A 80 21.01 -19.28 0.50
CA TYR A 80 21.07 -18.57 1.78
C TYR A 80 21.48 -17.11 1.58
N PHE A 81 22.57 -16.83 0.87
CA PHE A 81 23.03 -15.46 0.64
C PHE A 81 22.04 -14.64 -0.22
N ALA A 82 21.50 -15.23 -1.29
CA ALA A 82 20.50 -14.56 -2.10
C ALA A 82 19.22 -14.22 -1.33
N ALA A 83 18.74 -15.15 -0.48
CA ALA A 83 17.60 -14.94 0.37
C ALA A 83 17.86 -13.86 1.42
N LYS A 84 19.02 -13.91 2.09
CA LYS A 84 19.43 -12.93 3.11
C LYS A 84 19.49 -11.52 2.51
N ALA A 85 20.10 -11.36 1.32
CA ALA A 85 20.15 -10.06 0.62
C ALA A 85 18.75 -9.56 0.22
N ALA A 86 17.90 -10.43 -0.33
CA ALA A 86 16.56 -10.06 -0.77
C ALA A 86 15.63 -9.69 0.40
N VAL A 87 15.70 -10.43 1.51
CA VAL A 87 14.92 -10.12 2.72
C VAL A 87 15.43 -8.83 3.36
N GLY A 88 16.76 -8.65 3.48
CA GLY A 88 17.33 -7.42 4.00
C GLY A 88 16.95 -6.19 3.18
N PHE A 89 17.03 -6.30 1.85
CA PHE A 89 16.55 -5.29 0.93
C PHE A 89 15.09 -4.91 1.20
N SER A 90 14.19 -5.90 1.27
CA SER A 90 12.76 -5.63 1.47
C SER A 90 12.45 -5.04 2.86
N THR A 91 13.22 -5.43 3.88
CA THR A 91 13.09 -4.87 5.24
C THR A 91 13.47 -3.39 5.24
N GLY A 92 14.63 -3.04 4.66
CA GLY A 92 15.05 -1.64 4.54
C GLY A 92 14.08 -0.80 3.72
N LEU A 93 13.62 -1.35 2.59
CA LEU A 93 12.63 -0.69 1.73
C LEU A 93 11.30 -0.46 2.45
N ARG A 94 10.82 -1.45 3.21
CA ARG A 94 9.57 -1.35 3.98
C ARG A 94 9.67 -0.31 5.08
N HIS A 95 10.79 -0.26 5.79
CA HIS A 95 11.04 0.74 6.82
C HIS A 95 11.03 2.15 6.22
N ALA A 96 11.81 2.38 5.18
CA ALA A 96 11.90 3.69 4.53
C ALA A 96 10.56 4.14 3.91
N LEU A 97 9.82 3.21 3.29
CA LEU A 97 8.51 3.52 2.71
C LEU A 97 7.50 3.89 3.80
N PHE A 98 7.49 3.19 4.92
CA PHE A 98 6.61 3.50 6.05
C PHE A 98 6.95 4.87 6.64
N GLU A 99 8.24 5.15 6.87
CA GLU A 99 8.69 6.47 7.35
C GLU A 99 8.28 7.60 6.39
N HIS A 100 8.42 7.37 5.08
CA HIS A 100 8.02 8.36 4.08
C HIS A 100 6.50 8.59 4.08
N ILE A 101 5.69 7.52 4.14
CA ILE A 101 4.22 7.62 4.23
C ILE A 101 3.77 8.42 5.46
N GLN A 102 4.44 8.25 6.61
CA GLN A 102 4.11 9.00 7.82
C GLN A 102 4.41 10.51 7.72
N LYS A 103 5.27 10.90 6.78
CA LYS A 103 5.61 12.31 6.50
C LYS A 103 4.70 12.96 5.46
N LEU A 104 3.90 12.18 4.73
CA LEU A 104 2.95 12.71 3.73
C LEU A 104 1.82 13.48 4.41
N SER A 105 1.38 14.55 3.76
CA SER A 105 0.23 15.33 4.20
C SER A 105 -1.10 14.62 3.84
N PHE A 106 -2.19 15.06 4.40
CA PHE A 106 -3.52 14.49 4.10
C PHE A 106 -3.86 14.58 2.61
N SER A 107 -3.46 15.66 1.94
CA SER A 107 -3.69 15.87 0.49
C SER A 107 -3.12 14.73 -0.36
N GLU A 108 -1.88 14.32 -0.11
CA GLU A 108 -1.24 13.20 -0.82
C GLU A 108 -1.87 11.87 -0.43
N MET A 109 -2.20 11.69 0.86
CA MET A 109 -2.84 10.46 1.34
C MET A 109 -4.23 10.27 0.73
N ASP A 110 -5.01 11.34 0.56
CA ASP A 110 -6.34 11.32 -0.07
C ASP A 110 -6.23 11.03 -1.57
N THR A 111 -5.26 11.64 -2.24
CA THR A 111 -5.01 11.43 -3.68
C THR A 111 -4.59 9.99 -3.99
N VAL A 112 -3.69 9.41 -3.20
CA VAL A 112 -3.19 8.04 -3.42
C VAL A 112 -4.19 6.99 -2.92
N GLY A 113 -4.83 7.26 -1.81
CA GLY A 113 -5.75 6.37 -1.10
C GLY A 113 -5.04 5.32 -0.23
N THR A 114 -5.56 5.11 0.97
CA THR A 114 -4.98 4.18 1.97
C THR A 114 -4.86 2.74 1.45
N SER A 115 -5.83 2.25 0.66
CA SER A 115 -5.80 0.90 0.09
C SER A 115 -4.63 0.69 -0.87
N THR A 116 -4.29 1.73 -1.65
CA THR A 116 -3.12 1.73 -2.53
C THR A 116 -1.84 1.66 -1.72
N LEU A 117 -1.69 2.50 -0.68
CA LEU A 117 -0.52 2.50 0.20
C LEU A 117 -0.31 1.13 0.86
N ILE A 118 -1.37 0.50 1.37
CA ILE A 118 -1.30 -0.86 1.92
C ILE A 118 -0.80 -1.86 0.87
N THR A 119 -1.28 -1.78 -0.37
CA THR A 119 -0.85 -2.66 -1.47
C THR A 119 0.64 -2.46 -1.79
N ARG A 120 1.15 -1.20 -1.78
CA ARG A 120 2.58 -0.91 -1.96
C ARG A 120 3.42 -1.51 -0.84
N MET A 121 2.98 -1.33 0.43
CA MET A 121 3.68 -1.84 1.63
C MET A 121 3.73 -3.37 1.70
N THR A 122 2.77 -4.06 1.11
CA THR A 122 2.63 -5.53 1.20
C THR A 122 2.98 -6.22 -0.11
N SER A 123 2.06 -6.25 -1.05
CA SER A 123 2.16 -7.02 -2.29
C SER A 123 3.33 -6.57 -3.17
N ASP A 124 3.48 -5.24 -3.39
CA ASP A 124 4.50 -4.74 -4.31
C ASP A 124 5.91 -4.90 -3.74
N ILE A 125 6.13 -4.68 -2.44
CA ILE A 125 7.43 -4.95 -1.81
C ILE A 125 7.77 -6.43 -1.87
N ASN A 126 6.82 -7.34 -1.59
CA ASN A 126 7.06 -8.78 -1.67
C ASN A 126 7.41 -9.24 -3.10
N GLN A 127 6.72 -8.69 -4.12
CA GLN A 127 7.04 -8.99 -5.51
C GLN A 127 8.42 -8.47 -5.92
N THR A 128 8.80 -7.28 -5.44
CA THR A 128 10.13 -6.70 -5.68
C THR A 128 11.23 -7.53 -4.99
N GLN A 129 11.00 -7.96 -3.74
CA GLN A 129 11.86 -8.88 -3.02
C GLN A 129 12.09 -10.18 -3.81
N ASN A 130 11.00 -10.79 -4.31
CA ASN A 130 11.09 -12.00 -5.12
C ASN A 130 11.92 -11.78 -6.39
N GLY A 131 11.77 -10.63 -7.05
CA GLY A 131 12.59 -10.26 -8.20
C GLY A 131 14.07 -10.16 -7.88
N VAL A 132 14.42 -9.48 -6.80
CA VAL A 132 15.81 -9.38 -6.34
C VAL A 132 16.39 -10.76 -6.03
N ASN A 133 15.65 -11.62 -5.32
CA ASN A 133 16.07 -13.00 -5.04
C ASN A 133 16.33 -13.79 -6.35
N LEU A 134 15.40 -13.71 -7.31
CA LEU A 134 15.51 -14.40 -8.59
C LEU A 134 16.70 -13.90 -9.42
N VAL A 135 16.95 -12.59 -9.43
CA VAL A 135 18.12 -12.01 -10.10
C VAL A 135 19.40 -12.54 -9.49
N LEU A 136 19.55 -12.47 -8.17
CA LEU A 136 20.77 -12.91 -7.49
C LEU A 136 21.03 -14.41 -7.64
N ARG A 137 19.98 -15.21 -7.81
CA ARG A 137 20.09 -16.67 -7.84
C ARG A 137 20.16 -17.27 -9.24
N LEU A 138 19.39 -16.75 -10.21
CA LEU A 138 19.16 -17.45 -11.48
C LEU A 138 19.58 -16.65 -12.72
N PHE A 139 19.65 -15.32 -12.63
CA PHE A 139 19.84 -14.48 -13.81
C PHE A 139 21.18 -14.76 -14.53
N LEU A 140 22.26 -14.94 -13.79
CA LEU A 140 23.57 -15.26 -14.37
C LEU A 140 23.73 -16.76 -14.64
N ARG A 141 23.05 -17.63 -13.87
CA ARG A 141 23.19 -19.07 -13.98
C ARG A 141 22.69 -19.62 -15.32
N SER A 142 21.48 -19.22 -15.75
CA SER A 142 20.87 -19.79 -16.95
C SER A 142 21.67 -19.46 -18.24
N PRO A 143 22.09 -18.22 -18.50
CA PRO A 143 23.00 -17.94 -19.64
C PRO A 143 24.34 -18.68 -19.52
N PHE A 144 24.91 -18.75 -18.30
CA PHE A 144 26.18 -19.44 -18.04
C PHE A 144 26.10 -20.91 -18.41
N ILE A 145 25.03 -21.63 -18.08
CA ILE A 145 24.86 -23.04 -18.46
C ILE A 145 24.66 -23.18 -19.97
N VAL A 146 23.84 -22.32 -20.60
CA VAL A 146 23.59 -22.39 -22.05
C VAL A 146 24.89 -22.20 -22.83
N PHE A 147 25.65 -21.14 -22.54
CA PHE A 147 26.93 -20.91 -23.23
C PHE A 147 28.01 -21.90 -22.79
N GLY A 148 28.03 -22.27 -21.50
CA GLY A 148 28.93 -23.27 -20.96
C GLY A 148 28.76 -24.64 -21.62
N ALA A 149 27.53 -25.13 -21.74
CA ALA A 149 27.22 -26.39 -22.43
C ALA A 149 27.65 -26.35 -23.93
N MET A 150 27.44 -25.20 -24.58
CA MET A 150 27.92 -25.01 -25.95
C MET A 150 29.45 -25.06 -26.03
N ILE A 151 30.17 -24.37 -25.14
CA ILE A 151 31.63 -24.41 -25.06
C ILE A 151 32.11 -25.84 -24.79
N MET A 152 31.50 -26.55 -23.84
CA MET A 152 31.82 -27.95 -23.54
C MET A 152 31.59 -28.86 -24.74
N ALA A 153 30.53 -28.63 -25.53
CA ALA A 153 30.30 -29.37 -26.76
C ALA A 153 31.43 -29.13 -27.80
N PHE A 154 31.94 -27.90 -27.92
CA PHE A 154 33.07 -27.56 -28.78
C PHE A 154 34.39 -28.23 -28.34
N THR A 155 34.60 -28.47 -27.06
CA THR A 155 35.79 -29.19 -26.55
C THR A 155 35.75 -30.66 -26.89
N ILE A 156 34.57 -31.25 -27.10
CA ILE A 156 34.41 -32.65 -27.50
C ILE A 156 34.61 -32.79 -29.00
N ASP A 157 33.78 -32.14 -29.81
CA ASP A 157 33.91 -32.21 -31.27
C ASP A 157 33.31 -30.99 -31.97
N VAL A 158 34.08 -30.29 -32.78
CA VAL A 158 33.66 -29.06 -33.47
C VAL A 158 32.49 -29.30 -34.44
N LYS A 159 32.47 -30.45 -35.17
CA LYS A 159 31.42 -30.72 -36.16
C LYS A 159 30.09 -31.06 -35.48
N ALA A 160 30.11 -31.83 -34.41
CA ALA A 160 28.93 -32.10 -33.60
C ALA A 160 28.42 -30.83 -32.87
N ALA A 161 29.35 -29.97 -32.42
CA ALA A 161 29.00 -28.72 -31.77
C ALA A 161 28.28 -27.71 -32.67
N LEU A 162 28.48 -27.76 -34.00
CA LEU A 162 27.73 -26.91 -34.94
C LEU A 162 26.20 -27.12 -34.86
N VAL A 163 25.75 -28.30 -34.43
CA VAL A 163 24.31 -28.56 -34.18
C VAL A 163 23.78 -27.62 -33.10
N PHE A 164 24.58 -27.34 -32.05
CA PHE A 164 24.19 -26.42 -30.98
C PHE A 164 24.08 -24.97 -31.47
N VAL A 165 25.01 -24.55 -32.37
CA VAL A 165 25.00 -23.19 -32.95
C VAL A 165 23.71 -22.91 -33.72
N VAL A 166 23.12 -23.92 -34.35
CA VAL A 166 21.85 -23.80 -35.08
C VAL A 166 20.65 -23.95 -34.12
N THR A 167 20.73 -24.90 -33.20
CA THR A 167 19.59 -25.25 -32.33
C THR A 167 19.32 -24.18 -31.30
N ILE A 168 20.35 -23.58 -30.68
CA ILE A 168 20.16 -22.55 -29.62
C ILE A 168 19.41 -21.31 -30.15
N PRO A 169 19.82 -20.68 -31.29
CA PRO A 169 19.06 -19.57 -31.86
C PRO A 169 17.63 -19.97 -32.24
N LEU A 170 17.44 -21.15 -32.83
CA LEU A 170 16.13 -21.64 -33.26
C LEU A 170 15.20 -21.81 -32.05
N LEU A 171 15.66 -22.43 -30.96
CA LEU A 171 14.93 -22.55 -29.70
C LEU A 171 14.65 -21.18 -29.08
N SER A 172 15.63 -20.27 -29.10
CA SER A 172 15.49 -18.92 -28.58
C SER A 172 14.38 -18.16 -29.31
N VAL A 173 14.34 -18.24 -30.64
CA VAL A 173 13.29 -17.60 -31.45
C VAL A 173 11.91 -18.15 -31.09
N VAL A 174 11.76 -19.46 -30.91
CA VAL A 174 10.48 -20.07 -30.54
C VAL A 174 10.07 -19.69 -29.12
N VAL A 175 10.97 -19.85 -28.15
CA VAL A 175 10.68 -19.58 -26.73
C VAL A 175 10.37 -18.10 -26.50
N PHE A 176 11.24 -17.21 -26.95
CA PHE A 176 11.04 -15.77 -26.79
C PHE A 176 9.94 -15.23 -27.71
N GLY A 177 9.75 -15.79 -28.89
CA GLY A 177 8.68 -15.42 -29.82
C GLY A 177 7.30 -15.70 -29.20
N ILE A 178 7.09 -16.92 -28.70
CA ILE A 178 5.83 -17.27 -28.00
C ILE A 178 5.65 -16.41 -26.74
N MET A 179 6.72 -16.18 -25.98
CA MET A 179 6.69 -15.34 -24.79
C MET A 179 6.24 -13.90 -25.12
N LEU A 180 6.85 -13.27 -26.12
CA LEU A 180 6.53 -11.89 -26.52
C LEU A 180 5.10 -11.75 -27.04
N VAL A 181 4.57 -12.75 -27.74
CA VAL A 181 3.17 -12.78 -28.18
C VAL A 181 2.22 -13.01 -26.99
N SER A 182 2.61 -13.84 -26.02
CA SER A 182 1.76 -14.20 -24.88
C SER A 182 1.64 -13.07 -23.85
N ILE A 183 2.68 -12.23 -23.64
CA ILE A 183 2.67 -11.14 -22.65
C ILE A 183 1.47 -10.18 -22.84
N PRO A 184 1.21 -9.58 -24.01
CA PRO A 184 0.09 -8.68 -24.21
C PRO A 184 -1.26 -9.40 -24.09
N LEU A 185 -1.31 -10.68 -24.45
CA LEU A 185 -2.51 -11.50 -24.31
C LEU A 185 -2.85 -11.79 -22.84
N TYR A 186 -1.85 -12.08 -22.00
CA TYR A 186 -2.05 -12.22 -20.57
C TYR A 186 -2.54 -10.92 -19.91
N LYS A 187 -2.11 -9.75 -20.41
CA LYS A 187 -2.68 -8.46 -19.95
C LYS A 187 -4.17 -8.36 -20.28
N LYS A 188 -4.61 -8.81 -21.46
CA LYS A 188 -6.04 -8.87 -21.80
C LYS A 188 -6.83 -9.85 -20.91
N VAL A 189 -6.26 -11.01 -20.60
CA VAL A 189 -6.85 -11.95 -19.64
C VAL A 189 -7.01 -11.29 -18.28
N GLN A 190 -5.98 -10.58 -17.78
CA GLN A 190 -6.04 -9.89 -16.51
C GLN A 190 -7.14 -8.82 -16.49
N SER A 191 -7.25 -8.00 -17.53
CA SER A 191 -8.31 -6.98 -17.65
C SER A 191 -9.70 -7.59 -17.69
N ALA A 192 -9.87 -8.73 -18.37
CA ALA A 192 -11.16 -9.44 -18.38
C ALA A 192 -11.47 -10.06 -17.01
N LEU A 193 -10.47 -10.58 -16.29
CA LEU A 193 -10.61 -11.08 -14.93
C LEU A 193 -10.98 -9.96 -13.96
N ASP A 194 -10.33 -8.79 -14.06
CA ASP A 194 -10.64 -7.63 -13.22
C ASP A 194 -12.10 -7.17 -13.41
N LYS A 195 -12.64 -7.27 -14.65
CA LYS A 195 -14.05 -7.00 -14.91
C LYS A 195 -14.98 -8.00 -14.19
N VAL A 196 -14.69 -9.29 -14.28
CA VAL A 196 -15.48 -10.35 -13.57
C VAL A 196 -15.41 -10.14 -12.06
N LEU A 197 -14.22 -9.83 -11.52
CA LEU A 197 -14.04 -9.52 -10.09
C LEU A 197 -14.80 -8.25 -9.68
N GLY A 198 -14.85 -7.23 -10.56
CA GLY A 198 -15.65 -6.01 -10.37
C GLY A 198 -17.12 -6.32 -10.18
N ILE A 199 -17.72 -7.05 -11.14
CA ILE A 199 -19.12 -7.50 -11.07
C ILE A 199 -19.37 -8.32 -9.79
N THR A 200 -18.48 -9.26 -9.47
CA THR A 200 -18.61 -10.08 -8.25
C THR A 200 -18.61 -9.23 -6.98
N ARG A 201 -17.72 -8.24 -6.88
CA ARG A 201 -17.64 -7.34 -5.72
C ARG A 201 -18.89 -6.48 -5.60
N GLU A 202 -19.36 -5.94 -6.72
CA GLU A 202 -20.57 -5.11 -6.78
C GLU A 202 -21.79 -5.92 -6.35
N ASN A 203 -21.97 -7.13 -6.88
CA ASN A 203 -23.08 -8.02 -6.54
C ASN A 203 -23.06 -8.46 -5.06
N LEU A 204 -21.90 -8.79 -4.51
CA LEU A 204 -21.78 -9.15 -3.10
C LEU A 204 -22.07 -7.96 -2.17
N THR A 205 -21.60 -6.77 -2.55
CA THR A 205 -21.84 -5.54 -1.77
C THR A 205 -23.29 -5.08 -1.89
N GLY A 206 -23.85 -5.14 -3.12
CA GLY A 206 -25.21 -4.75 -3.47
C GLY A 206 -26.26 -5.85 -3.31
N SER A 207 -25.96 -7.01 -2.72
CA SER A 207 -26.84 -8.17 -2.69
C SER A 207 -28.25 -7.90 -2.14
N ARG A 208 -28.38 -7.00 -1.16
CA ARG A 208 -29.69 -6.57 -0.62
C ARG A 208 -30.49 -5.76 -1.64
N VAL A 209 -29.82 -4.92 -2.43
CA VAL A 209 -30.46 -4.11 -3.48
C VAL A 209 -30.93 -5.01 -4.62
N ILE A 210 -30.06 -5.91 -5.10
CA ILE A 210 -30.39 -6.87 -6.16
C ILE A 210 -31.65 -7.66 -5.80
N ARG A 211 -31.71 -8.19 -4.57
CA ARG A 211 -32.88 -8.95 -4.08
C ARG A 211 -34.11 -8.06 -3.87
N ALA A 212 -33.94 -6.81 -3.41
CA ALA A 212 -35.07 -5.90 -3.21
C ALA A 212 -35.74 -5.51 -4.54
N PHE A 213 -34.98 -5.53 -5.65
CA PHE A 213 -35.49 -5.19 -6.98
C PHE A 213 -35.69 -6.40 -7.90
N ASN A 214 -35.53 -7.64 -7.39
CA ASN A 214 -35.64 -8.90 -8.14
C ASN A 214 -34.80 -8.90 -9.43
N LYS A 215 -33.51 -8.53 -9.31
CA LYS A 215 -32.58 -8.40 -10.43
C LYS A 215 -31.52 -9.52 -10.47
N GLU A 216 -31.75 -10.62 -9.75
CA GLU A 216 -30.82 -11.76 -9.67
C GLU A 216 -30.51 -12.36 -11.05
N ASP A 217 -31.57 -12.57 -11.88
CA ASP A 217 -31.41 -13.18 -13.20
C ASP A 217 -30.62 -12.28 -14.16
N ASP A 218 -30.85 -10.95 -14.11
CA ASP A 218 -30.13 -9.98 -14.92
C ASP A 218 -28.63 -9.99 -14.54
N GLU A 219 -28.32 -9.97 -13.24
CA GLU A 219 -26.95 -9.99 -12.73
C GLU A 219 -26.22 -11.32 -13.03
N ILE A 220 -26.95 -12.44 -12.95
CA ILE A 220 -26.41 -13.76 -13.37
C ILE A 220 -26.08 -13.76 -14.86
N ALA A 221 -26.94 -13.16 -15.69
CA ALA A 221 -26.69 -13.06 -17.12
C ALA A 221 -25.45 -12.21 -17.44
N ASP A 222 -25.29 -11.05 -16.78
CA ASP A 222 -24.14 -10.16 -16.95
C ASP A 222 -22.84 -10.82 -16.47
N PHE A 223 -22.88 -11.50 -15.32
CA PHE A 223 -21.75 -12.29 -14.85
C PHE A 223 -21.35 -13.35 -15.86
N ASN A 224 -22.31 -14.15 -16.35
CA ASN A 224 -22.07 -15.22 -17.31
C ASN A 224 -21.47 -14.68 -18.62
N ASN A 225 -22.01 -13.57 -19.16
CA ASN A 225 -21.48 -12.93 -20.35
C ASN A 225 -20.02 -12.49 -20.18
N SER A 226 -19.69 -11.89 -19.05
CA SER A 226 -18.33 -11.44 -18.73
C SER A 226 -17.39 -12.63 -18.48
N ASN A 227 -17.86 -13.68 -17.82
CA ASN A 227 -17.10 -14.90 -17.57
C ASN A 227 -16.84 -15.68 -18.86
N ASP A 228 -17.81 -15.74 -19.78
CA ASP A 228 -17.64 -16.35 -21.10
C ASP A 228 -16.63 -15.59 -21.96
N ALA A 229 -16.63 -14.26 -21.89
CA ALA A 229 -15.62 -13.44 -22.55
C ALA A 229 -14.22 -13.72 -21.99
N LEU A 230 -14.07 -13.80 -20.67
CA LEU A 230 -12.82 -14.18 -20.00
C LEU A 230 -12.39 -15.59 -20.45
N THR A 231 -13.30 -16.56 -20.44
CA THR A 231 -13.02 -17.95 -20.84
C THR A 231 -12.53 -18.03 -22.29
N LYS A 232 -13.16 -17.30 -23.22
CA LYS A 232 -12.72 -17.26 -24.63
C LYS A 232 -11.30 -16.73 -24.77
N ILE A 233 -10.96 -15.66 -24.06
CA ILE A 233 -9.59 -15.08 -24.09
C ILE A 233 -8.60 -16.06 -23.46
N GLN A 234 -8.94 -16.68 -22.30
CA GLN A 234 -8.07 -17.65 -21.65
C GLN A 234 -7.79 -18.87 -22.53
N LEU A 235 -8.80 -19.42 -23.20
CA LEU A 235 -8.65 -20.53 -24.13
C LEU A 235 -7.78 -20.15 -25.33
N TYR A 236 -7.94 -18.94 -25.87
CA TYR A 236 -7.09 -18.46 -26.97
C TYR A 236 -5.61 -18.34 -26.54
N VAL A 237 -5.35 -17.73 -25.39
CA VAL A 237 -4.00 -17.63 -24.83
C VAL A 237 -3.43 -19.00 -24.49
N GLY A 238 -4.27 -19.88 -23.94
CA GLY A 238 -3.91 -21.27 -23.64
C GLY A 238 -3.48 -22.04 -24.88
N LYS A 239 -4.17 -21.91 -26.01
CA LYS A 239 -3.79 -22.53 -27.30
C LYS A 239 -2.41 -22.06 -27.78
N ILE A 240 -2.12 -20.75 -27.69
CA ILE A 240 -0.81 -20.20 -28.08
C ILE A 240 0.29 -20.70 -27.14
N SER A 241 0.06 -20.63 -25.84
CA SER A 241 1.03 -21.08 -24.83
C SER A 241 1.28 -22.60 -24.90
N ALA A 242 0.26 -23.38 -25.25
CA ALA A 242 0.36 -24.83 -25.40
C ALA A 242 1.26 -25.25 -26.56
N LEU A 243 1.48 -24.36 -27.56
CA LEU A 243 2.41 -24.65 -28.67
C LEU A 243 3.88 -24.65 -28.24
N MET A 244 4.20 -24.03 -27.10
CA MET A 244 5.59 -23.90 -26.65
C MET A 244 6.28 -25.26 -26.45
N ASN A 245 5.65 -26.16 -25.69
CA ASN A 245 6.24 -27.47 -25.42
C ASN A 245 6.35 -28.34 -26.67
N PRO A 246 5.33 -28.57 -27.50
CA PRO A 246 5.45 -29.37 -28.69
C PRO A 246 6.53 -28.85 -29.67
N LEU A 247 6.56 -27.52 -29.91
CA LEU A 247 7.54 -26.93 -30.82
C LEU A 247 8.98 -27.07 -30.32
N THR A 248 9.18 -26.79 -29.01
CA THR A 248 10.51 -26.94 -28.42
C THR A 248 10.96 -28.42 -28.40
N TYR A 249 10.05 -29.37 -28.11
CA TYR A 249 10.36 -30.79 -28.15
C TYR A 249 10.66 -31.30 -29.57
N VAL A 250 9.95 -30.84 -30.59
CA VAL A 250 10.25 -31.19 -31.98
C VAL A 250 11.64 -30.72 -32.38
N ILE A 251 11.99 -29.47 -32.03
CA ILE A 251 13.32 -28.91 -32.34
C ILE A 251 14.41 -29.67 -31.62
N ILE A 252 14.25 -29.93 -30.31
CA ILE A 252 15.31 -30.59 -29.53
C ILE A 252 15.47 -32.05 -29.93
N ASN A 253 14.36 -32.80 -30.10
CA ASN A 253 14.47 -34.20 -30.55
C ASN A 253 15.02 -34.30 -31.98
N GLY A 254 14.64 -33.36 -32.85
CA GLY A 254 15.27 -33.24 -34.17
C GLY A 254 16.77 -32.98 -34.09
N ALA A 255 17.19 -32.05 -33.24
CA ALA A 255 18.60 -31.79 -32.98
C ALA A 255 19.31 -33.00 -32.37
N VAL A 256 18.69 -33.72 -31.43
CA VAL A 256 19.25 -34.95 -30.85
C VAL A 256 19.40 -36.04 -31.91
N VAL A 257 18.42 -36.23 -32.81
CA VAL A 257 18.55 -37.18 -33.94
C VAL A 257 19.71 -36.83 -34.83
N VAL A 258 19.86 -35.55 -35.23
CA VAL A 258 20.98 -35.08 -36.04
C VAL A 258 22.31 -35.26 -35.29
N LEU A 259 22.32 -34.99 -33.99
CA LEU A 259 23.52 -35.13 -33.15
C LEU A 259 23.91 -36.61 -32.99
N VAL A 260 22.97 -37.51 -32.78
CA VAL A 260 23.23 -38.96 -32.71
C VAL A 260 23.70 -39.48 -34.07
N TRP A 261 23.07 -39.06 -35.17
CA TRP A 261 23.51 -39.44 -36.54
C TRP A 261 24.94 -38.96 -36.84
N THR A 262 25.20 -37.66 -36.60
CA THR A 262 26.54 -37.08 -36.80
C THR A 262 27.53 -37.73 -35.86
N GLY A 263 27.16 -37.95 -34.60
CA GLY A 263 27.97 -38.63 -33.59
C GLY A 263 28.33 -40.06 -34.01
N ALA A 264 27.37 -40.86 -34.50
CA ALA A 264 27.61 -42.20 -34.97
C ALA A 264 28.65 -42.27 -36.12
N ILE A 265 28.55 -41.34 -37.11
CA ILE A 265 29.53 -41.23 -38.17
C ILE A 265 30.91 -40.88 -37.60
N ARG A 266 30.98 -39.95 -36.64
CA ARG A 266 32.23 -39.51 -36.00
C ARG A 266 32.85 -40.60 -35.14
N VAL A 267 32.04 -41.39 -34.39
CA VAL A 267 32.49 -42.57 -33.62
C VAL A 267 33.05 -43.63 -34.56
N ASN A 268 32.35 -43.96 -35.65
CA ASN A 268 32.82 -44.95 -36.63
C ASN A 268 34.13 -44.51 -37.32
N SER A 269 34.35 -43.21 -37.41
CA SER A 269 35.59 -42.61 -37.93
C SER A 269 36.72 -42.46 -36.91
N GLY A 270 36.49 -42.83 -35.65
CA GLY A 270 37.45 -42.77 -34.56
C GLY A 270 37.77 -41.38 -34.02
N TYR A 271 36.93 -40.38 -34.33
CA TYR A 271 37.16 -39.00 -33.85
C TYR A 271 36.60 -38.72 -32.46
N ILE A 272 35.50 -39.38 -32.07
CA ILE A 272 34.84 -39.26 -30.77
C ILE A 272 34.44 -40.64 -30.27
N THR A 273 34.13 -40.74 -28.96
CA THR A 273 33.71 -41.97 -28.30
C THR A 273 32.17 -42.03 -28.15
N GLN A 274 31.65 -43.22 -27.77
CA GLN A 274 30.22 -43.39 -27.54
C GLN A 274 29.74 -42.58 -26.33
N GLY A 275 30.53 -42.52 -25.25
CA GLY A 275 30.25 -41.74 -24.09
C GLY A 275 30.20 -40.23 -24.35
N GLU A 276 31.07 -39.74 -25.23
CA GLU A 276 31.07 -38.33 -25.66
C GLU A 276 29.79 -37.98 -26.43
N VAL A 277 29.22 -38.87 -27.24
CA VAL A 277 27.89 -38.63 -27.85
C VAL A 277 26.80 -38.52 -26.80
N VAL A 278 26.83 -39.36 -25.77
CA VAL A 278 25.87 -39.28 -24.66
C VAL A 278 26.03 -37.96 -23.89
N ALA A 279 27.27 -37.48 -23.68
CA ALA A 279 27.51 -36.19 -23.05
C ALA A 279 26.93 -35.03 -23.87
N LEU A 280 27.10 -35.04 -25.19
CA LEU A 280 26.53 -34.05 -26.11
C LEU A 280 24.99 -34.02 -26.03
N VAL A 281 24.34 -35.19 -26.00
CA VAL A 281 22.86 -35.29 -25.84
C VAL A 281 22.43 -34.70 -24.51
N ASN A 282 23.18 -34.95 -23.42
CA ASN A 282 22.88 -34.38 -22.11
C ASN A 282 23.00 -32.84 -22.11
N TYR A 283 24.05 -32.30 -22.70
CA TYR A 283 24.20 -30.84 -22.85
C TYR A 283 23.05 -30.22 -23.65
N MET A 284 22.61 -30.86 -24.74
CA MET A 284 21.47 -30.39 -25.52
C MET A 284 20.18 -30.32 -24.67
N SER A 285 19.95 -31.33 -23.86
CA SER A 285 18.79 -31.38 -22.95
C SER A 285 18.84 -30.32 -21.85
N GLN A 286 20.02 -30.04 -21.28
CA GLN A 286 20.24 -28.98 -20.31
C GLN A 286 19.92 -27.61 -20.88
N ILE A 287 20.33 -27.31 -22.10
CA ILE A 287 20.09 -26.05 -22.80
C ILE A 287 18.60 -25.75 -22.91
N LEU A 288 17.78 -26.75 -23.31
CA LEU A 288 16.32 -26.58 -23.38
C LEU A 288 15.73 -26.13 -22.04
N VAL A 289 16.06 -26.87 -20.96
CA VAL A 289 15.54 -26.59 -19.62
C VAL A 289 15.92 -25.19 -19.17
N GLU A 290 17.17 -24.79 -19.41
CA GLU A 290 17.65 -23.47 -18.98
C GLU A 290 17.09 -22.32 -19.82
N LEU A 291 16.83 -22.50 -21.12
CA LEU A 291 16.16 -21.49 -21.95
C LEU A 291 14.71 -21.24 -21.49
N ILE A 292 13.97 -22.31 -21.15
CA ILE A 292 12.58 -22.17 -20.60
C ILE A 292 12.62 -21.47 -19.24
N LYS A 293 13.57 -21.83 -18.37
CA LYS A 293 13.74 -21.16 -17.06
C LYS A 293 14.06 -19.67 -17.24
N LEU A 294 14.94 -19.32 -18.20
CA LEU A 294 15.32 -17.95 -18.49
C LEU A 294 14.13 -17.12 -18.97
N ALA A 295 13.28 -17.66 -19.83
CA ALA A 295 12.06 -16.98 -20.27
C ALA A 295 11.11 -16.66 -19.10
N ASN A 296 10.85 -17.64 -18.23
CA ASN A 296 10.03 -17.44 -17.05
C ASN A 296 10.64 -16.44 -16.05
N LEU A 297 11.97 -16.44 -15.93
CA LEU A 297 12.72 -15.51 -15.10
C LEU A 297 12.51 -14.07 -15.55
N ILE A 298 12.65 -13.81 -16.87
CA ILE A 298 12.44 -12.48 -17.45
C ILE A 298 11.04 -11.95 -17.16
N ILE A 299 10.00 -12.80 -17.27
CA ILE A 299 8.62 -12.41 -16.94
C ILE A 299 8.51 -11.97 -15.48
N ASN A 300 9.08 -12.73 -14.54
CA ASN A 300 9.03 -12.42 -13.13
C ASN A 300 9.83 -11.17 -12.75
N ILE A 301 10.99 -10.97 -13.37
CA ILE A 301 11.80 -9.76 -13.19
C ILE A 301 11.01 -8.52 -13.67
N ASN A 302 10.39 -8.58 -14.85
CA ASN A 302 9.60 -7.47 -15.38
C ASN A 302 8.42 -7.12 -14.46
N LYS A 303 7.73 -8.11 -13.86
CA LYS A 303 6.71 -7.85 -12.86
C LYS A 303 7.28 -7.15 -11.62
N SER A 304 8.46 -7.56 -11.18
CA SER A 304 9.12 -6.98 -10.01
C SER A 304 9.59 -5.54 -10.27
N ILE A 305 10.10 -5.26 -11.46
CA ILE A 305 10.44 -3.90 -11.91
C ILE A 305 9.20 -3.00 -11.90
N ALA A 306 8.09 -3.48 -12.44
CA ALA A 306 6.84 -2.72 -12.43
C ALA A 306 6.34 -2.42 -11.01
N CYS A 307 6.48 -3.37 -10.06
CA CYS A 307 6.17 -3.14 -8.65
C CYS A 307 7.13 -2.11 -8.03
N GLY A 308 8.44 -2.23 -8.30
CA GLY A 308 9.44 -1.29 -7.83
C GLY A 308 9.17 0.14 -8.30
N ASN A 309 8.80 0.32 -9.57
CA ASN A 309 8.46 1.64 -10.11
C ASN A 309 7.23 2.25 -9.41
N ARG A 310 6.22 1.44 -9.06
CA ARG A 310 5.06 1.91 -8.30
C ARG A 310 5.41 2.31 -6.86
N ILE A 311 6.37 1.62 -6.25
CA ILE A 311 6.88 2.01 -4.93
C ILE A 311 7.69 3.31 -5.05
N GLN A 312 8.54 3.41 -6.07
CA GLN A 312 9.32 4.63 -6.30
C GLN A 312 8.45 5.87 -6.52
N ALA A 313 7.31 5.71 -7.21
CA ALA A 313 6.36 6.80 -7.40
C ALA A 313 5.80 7.34 -6.06
N ILE A 314 5.70 6.51 -5.01
CA ILE A 314 5.32 7.02 -3.68
C ILE A 314 6.46 7.83 -3.07
N PHE A 315 7.73 7.39 -3.20
CA PHE A 315 8.87 8.17 -2.71
C PHE A 315 9.07 9.52 -3.41
N GLU A 316 8.52 9.67 -4.61
CA GLU A 316 8.59 10.93 -5.39
C GLU A 316 7.53 11.95 -4.98
N LEU A 317 6.50 11.51 -4.24
CA LEU A 317 5.53 12.42 -3.65
C LEU A 317 6.22 13.23 -2.55
N GLN A 318 6.14 14.55 -2.66
CA GLN A 318 6.62 15.45 -1.63
C GLN A 318 5.44 15.89 -0.77
N PRO A 319 5.57 15.93 0.55
CA PRO A 319 4.51 16.45 1.40
C PRO A 319 4.24 17.92 1.04
N SER A 320 2.97 18.26 0.82
CA SER A 320 2.54 19.64 0.54
C SER A 320 2.70 20.55 1.76
N ILE A 321 2.59 19.97 2.95
CA ILE A 321 2.80 20.66 4.22
C ILE A 321 4.12 20.20 4.80
N THR A 322 5.06 21.12 4.92
CA THR A 322 6.36 20.88 5.55
C THR A 322 6.41 21.55 6.92
N ASP A 323 7.03 20.87 7.87
CA ASP A 323 7.30 21.44 9.18
C ASP A 323 8.48 22.42 9.03
N HIS A 324 8.20 23.71 9.13
CA HIS A 324 9.26 24.69 9.17
C HIS A 324 9.89 24.62 10.56
N ALA A 325 11.17 24.23 10.62
CA ALA A 325 11.95 24.43 11.82
C ALA A 325 11.91 25.93 12.15
N VAL A 326 11.21 26.28 13.21
CA VAL A 326 11.14 27.65 13.69
C VAL A 326 12.56 28.08 14.02
N THR A 327 13.16 28.90 13.16
CA THR A 327 14.22 29.79 13.64
C THR A 327 13.53 30.68 14.68
N PRO A 328 13.99 30.72 15.94
CA PRO A 328 13.38 31.59 16.94
C PRO A 328 13.53 33.01 16.43
N VAL A 329 12.49 33.53 15.80
CA VAL A 329 12.38 34.97 15.60
C VAL A 329 12.16 35.50 17.00
N ALA A 330 13.10 36.32 17.47
CA ALA A 330 12.99 37.04 18.73
C ALA A 330 11.57 37.63 18.77
N GLU A 331 10.82 37.29 19.81
CA GLU A 331 9.51 37.85 20.08
C GLU A 331 9.65 39.37 20.12
N GLU A 332 9.41 40.05 19.01
CA GLU A 332 8.99 41.44 19.06
C GLU A 332 7.57 41.41 19.68
N LYS A 333 7.52 41.63 20.97
CA LYS A 333 6.28 41.97 21.69
C LYS A 333 5.72 43.24 21.06
N THR A 334 4.96 43.07 19.99
CA THR A 334 4.03 44.11 19.59
C THR A 334 2.95 44.12 20.68
N GLU A 335 3.05 45.11 21.57
CA GLU A 335 1.97 45.44 22.52
C GLU A 335 0.73 45.83 21.73
N HIS A 336 -0.08 44.79 21.37
CA HIS A 336 -1.43 45.03 20.94
C HIS A 336 -2.25 45.27 22.21
N SER A 337 -2.67 46.50 22.42
CA SER A 337 -3.57 46.94 23.50
C SER A 337 -5.02 46.51 23.24
N GLY A 338 -5.25 45.25 22.89
CA GLY A 338 -6.54 44.64 22.70
C GLY A 338 -6.46 43.14 22.94
N GLU A 339 -7.57 42.54 23.34
CA GLU A 339 -7.71 41.09 23.53
C GLU A 339 -7.41 40.38 22.19
N VAL A 340 -6.32 39.62 22.10
CA VAL A 340 -5.94 38.89 20.89
C VAL A 340 -6.97 37.80 20.61
N PRO A 341 -7.59 37.75 19.43
CA PRO A 341 -8.52 36.69 19.09
C PRO A 341 -7.84 35.32 19.09
N GLU A 342 -8.57 34.30 19.54
CA GLU A 342 -8.06 32.92 19.58
C GLU A 342 -7.90 32.32 18.17
N VAL A 343 -8.93 32.47 17.32
CA VAL A 343 -8.91 31.99 15.93
C VAL A 343 -9.47 33.05 15.01
N VAL A 344 -8.76 33.31 13.89
CA VAL A 344 -9.17 34.26 12.85
C VAL A 344 -9.08 33.58 11.49
N PHE A 345 -10.15 33.65 10.73
CA PHE A 345 -10.20 33.34 9.30
C PHE A 345 -10.37 34.65 8.55
N SER A 346 -9.42 34.96 7.65
CA SER A 346 -9.46 36.18 6.84
C SER A 346 -9.51 35.83 5.36
N HIS A 347 -10.69 35.98 4.75
CA HIS A 347 -10.96 35.73 3.31
C HIS A 347 -10.43 34.36 2.84
N VAL A 348 -10.71 33.31 3.61
CA VAL A 348 -10.12 31.98 3.41
C VAL A 348 -10.86 31.23 2.30
N GLY A 349 -10.10 30.74 1.31
CA GLY A 349 -10.54 29.79 0.30
C GLY A 349 -9.77 28.47 0.38
N LEU A 350 -10.42 27.37 0.03
CA LEU A 350 -9.82 26.04 -0.05
C LEU A 350 -10.26 25.31 -1.30
N THR A 351 -9.29 24.86 -2.08
CA THR A 351 -9.49 23.92 -3.19
C THR A 351 -8.69 22.65 -2.91
N TYR A 352 -9.37 21.52 -2.83
CA TYR A 352 -8.68 20.23 -2.65
C TYR A 352 -7.90 19.82 -3.90
N ALA A 353 -6.81 19.09 -3.74
CA ALA A 353 -6.01 18.60 -4.84
C ALA A 353 -6.85 17.77 -5.82
N GLY A 354 -6.84 18.17 -7.10
CA GLY A 354 -7.62 17.50 -8.15
C GLY A 354 -9.11 17.89 -8.21
N ALA A 355 -9.60 18.78 -7.33
CA ALA A 355 -10.95 19.35 -7.44
C ALA A 355 -10.98 20.47 -8.50
N GLY A 356 -12.07 20.54 -9.29
CA GLY A 356 -12.24 21.58 -10.30
C GLY A 356 -12.79 22.90 -9.74
N GLU A 357 -13.37 22.87 -8.52
CA GLU A 357 -14.04 24.01 -7.88
C GLU A 357 -13.54 24.21 -6.45
N GLU A 358 -13.71 25.42 -5.92
CA GLU A 358 -13.39 25.73 -4.52
C GLU A 358 -14.39 25.03 -3.60
N SER A 359 -13.88 24.38 -2.55
CA SER A 359 -14.70 23.77 -1.50
C SER A 359 -15.03 24.75 -0.38
N LEU A 360 -14.25 25.82 -0.23
CA LEU A 360 -14.53 26.96 0.63
C LEU A 360 -14.19 28.25 -0.14
N THR A 361 -15.09 29.22 -0.07
CA THR A 361 -14.95 30.50 -0.76
C THR A 361 -15.21 31.64 0.21
N ASP A 362 -14.25 32.53 0.38
CA ASP A 362 -14.35 33.76 1.16
C ASP A 362 -14.85 33.60 2.60
N ILE A 363 -14.31 32.63 3.32
CA ILE A 363 -14.63 32.38 4.73
C ILE A 363 -13.96 33.44 5.60
N ASP A 364 -14.75 34.26 6.29
CA ASP A 364 -14.28 35.33 7.17
C ASP A 364 -15.01 35.31 8.51
N PHE A 365 -14.30 35.09 9.60
CA PHE A 365 -14.84 35.16 10.96
C PHE A 365 -13.73 35.22 12.02
N THR A 366 -14.11 35.69 13.21
CA THR A 366 -13.19 35.81 14.36
C THR A 366 -13.83 35.18 15.58
N VAL A 367 -13.01 34.46 16.37
CA VAL A 367 -13.40 33.74 17.59
C VAL A 367 -12.54 34.22 18.76
N LYS A 368 -13.18 34.51 19.87
CA LYS A 368 -12.50 34.87 21.13
C LYS A 368 -12.17 33.64 21.95
N LYS A 369 -11.21 33.78 22.85
CA LYS A 369 -10.83 32.71 23.76
C LYS A 369 -11.99 32.28 24.64
N GLY A 370 -12.25 30.97 24.75
CA GLY A 370 -13.31 30.38 25.56
C GLY A 370 -14.70 30.47 24.94
N GLU A 371 -14.89 31.01 23.72
CA GLU A 371 -16.15 30.97 23.00
C GLU A 371 -16.48 29.57 22.47
N THR A 372 -17.76 29.24 22.46
CA THR A 372 -18.31 28.05 21.80
C THR A 372 -18.89 28.43 20.45
N ILE A 373 -18.34 27.87 19.36
CA ILE A 373 -18.76 28.12 17.99
C ILE A 373 -19.51 26.90 17.45
N GLY A 374 -20.75 27.10 17.04
CA GLY A 374 -21.52 26.10 16.30
C GLY A 374 -21.31 26.28 14.79
N ILE A 375 -21.04 25.21 14.04
CA ILE A 375 -20.97 25.22 12.59
C ILE A 375 -22.05 24.30 12.04
N ILE A 376 -22.99 24.83 11.25
CA ILE A 376 -24.11 24.07 10.69
C ILE A 376 -24.25 24.34 9.17
N GLY A 377 -24.89 23.42 8.48
CA GLY A 377 -25.14 23.48 7.05
C GLY A 377 -25.49 22.12 6.46
N GLY A 378 -25.88 22.08 5.22
CA GLY A 378 -26.18 20.85 4.50
C GLY A 378 -24.99 19.89 4.38
N THR A 379 -25.23 18.67 3.91
CA THR A 379 -24.14 17.74 3.57
C THR A 379 -23.35 18.31 2.38
N GLY A 380 -22.02 18.36 2.51
CA GLY A 380 -21.16 18.93 1.46
C GLY A 380 -20.93 20.44 1.57
N SER A 381 -21.55 21.17 2.53
CA SER A 381 -21.41 22.62 2.66
C SER A 381 -20.04 23.12 3.16
N GLY A 382 -19.04 22.26 3.32
CA GLY A 382 -17.68 22.67 3.71
C GLY A 382 -17.38 22.68 5.22
N LYS A 383 -18.29 22.25 6.11
CA LYS A 383 -18.12 22.29 7.58
C LYS A 383 -16.83 21.66 8.09
N SER A 384 -16.58 20.42 7.72
CA SER A 384 -15.34 19.72 8.11
C SER A 384 -14.10 20.36 7.47
N SER A 385 -14.24 20.93 6.27
CA SER A 385 -13.16 21.65 5.60
C SER A 385 -12.70 22.87 6.38
N VAL A 386 -13.63 23.66 6.95
CA VAL A 386 -13.30 24.80 7.81
C VAL A 386 -12.50 24.35 9.02
N VAL A 387 -13.01 23.38 9.79
CA VAL A 387 -12.33 22.95 11.03
C VAL A 387 -11.02 22.21 10.79
N ASN A 388 -10.83 21.58 9.62
CA ASN A 388 -9.57 20.92 9.25
C ASN A 388 -8.43 21.91 8.93
N LEU A 389 -8.73 23.17 8.65
CA LEU A 389 -7.71 24.20 8.45
C LEU A 389 -7.08 24.68 9.77
N ILE A 390 -7.81 24.57 10.91
CA ILE A 390 -7.32 24.98 12.23
C ILE A 390 -6.08 24.16 12.65
N PRO A 391 -6.10 22.80 12.64
CA PRO A 391 -4.91 21.97 12.94
C PRO A 391 -3.94 21.85 11.75
N ARG A 392 -4.16 22.62 10.70
CA ARG A 392 -3.35 22.60 9.47
C ARG A 392 -3.25 21.18 8.89
N PHE A 393 -4.41 20.51 8.72
CA PHE A 393 -4.48 19.26 7.96
C PHE A 393 -4.40 19.53 6.45
N TYR A 394 -4.87 20.71 6.05
CA TYR A 394 -4.73 21.29 4.72
C TYR A 394 -4.31 22.75 4.88
N ASP A 395 -3.59 23.29 3.90
CA ASP A 395 -3.30 24.72 3.83
C ASP A 395 -4.40 25.44 3.04
N ALA A 396 -4.80 26.61 3.49
CA ALA A 396 -5.69 27.49 2.74
C ALA A 396 -5.07 27.86 1.39
N THR A 397 -5.86 27.78 0.32
CA THR A 397 -5.41 28.17 -1.03
C THR A 397 -5.47 29.67 -1.24
N LYS A 398 -6.34 30.36 -0.49
CA LYS A 398 -6.48 31.82 -0.43
C LYS A 398 -6.69 32.25 1.01
N GLY A 399 -6.33 33.48 1.32
CA GLY A 399 -6.51 34.03 2.67
C GLY A 399 -5.56 33.48 3.71
N ILE A 400 -5.88 33.71 4.97
CA ILE A 400 -5.01 33.41 6.12
C ILE A 400 -5.87 32.86 7.26
N VAL A 401 -5.37 31.78 7.91
CA VAL A 401 -5.91 31.28 9.18
C VAL A 401 -4.89 31.58 10.28
N GLN A 402 -5.33 32.25 11.34
CA GLN A 402 -4.47 32.61 12.48
C GLN A 402 -4.99 32.00 13.77
N ILE A 403 -4.07 31.63 14.65
CA ILE A 403 -4.32 31.22 16.03
C ILE A 403 -3.49 32.12 16.94
N GLU A 404 -4.12 32.72 17.95
CA GLU A 404 -3.47 33.68 18.86
C GLU A 404 -2.72 34.80 18.11
N GLY A 405 -3.27 35.25 16.97
CA GLY A 405 -2.69 36.30 16.14
C GLY A 405 -1.53 35.89 15.23
N LYS A 406 -1.12 34.62 15.23
CA LYS A 406 -0.04 34.07 14.41
C LYS A 406 -0.61 33.14 13.33
N ASP A 407 -0.12 33.23 12.08
CA ASP A 407 -0.52 32.34 10.98
C ASP A 407 -0.22 30.88 11.33
N VAL A 408 -1.16 29.96 11.07
CA VAL A 408 -0.99 28.52 11.32
C VAL A 408 0.22 27.94 10.57
N ARG A 409 0.66 28.57 9.49
CA ARG A 409 1.82 28.17 8.70
C ARG A 409 3.16 28.53 9.36
N GLU A 410 3.16 29.42 10.34
CA GLU A 410 4.36 29.85 11.07
C GLU A 410 4.60 29.02 12.33
N TYR A 411 3.65 28.21 12.75
CA TYR A 411 3.82 27.25 13.84
C TYR A 411 4.56 26.00 13.36
N SER A 412 5.31 25.34 14.27
CA SER A 412 5.63 23.93 14.06
C SER A 412 4.34 23.10 14.18
N LEU A 413 4.25 21.99 13.43
CA LEU A 413 3.06 21.14 13.49
C LEU A 413 2.84 20.56 14.89
N GLU A 414 3.92 20.28 15.62
CA GLU A 414 3.88 19.79 16.99
C GLU A 414 3.28 20.84 17.95
N GLU A 415 3.77 22.07 17.90
CA GLU A 415 3.27 23.18 18.70
C GLU A 415 1.80 23.47 18.40
N LEU A 416 1.44 23.63 17.11
CA LEU A 416 0.09 23.92 16.68
C LEU A 416 -0.89 22.83 17.12
N ARG A 417 -0.59 21.59 16.77
CA ARG A 417 -1.44 20.45 17.12
C ARG A 417 -1.40 20.15 18.61
N GLY A 418 -0.35 20.56 19.32
CA GLY A 418 -0.26 20.49 20.76
C GLY A 418 -1.38 21.25 21.46
N LYS A 419 -1.78 22.43 20.96
CA LYS A 419 -2.87 23.28 21.48
C LYS A 419 -4.27 22.76 21.14
N ILE A 420 -4.42 21.88 20.16
CA ILE A 420 -5.72 21.50 19.60
C ILE A 420 -6.08 20.05 19.98
N GLY A 421 -7.25 19.88 20.56
CA GLY A 421 -7.91 18.58 20.74
C GLY A 421 -8.95 18.38 19.63
N MET A 422 -8.76 17.36 18.78
CA MET A 422 -9.70 17.13 17.67
C MET A 422 -10.37 15.77 17.76
N VAL A 423 -11.69 15.80 17.63
CA VAL A 423 -12.54 14.62 17.46
C VAL A 423 -13.03 14.57 16.04
N LEU A 424 -12.53 13.62 15.27
CA LEU A 424 -12.90 13.42 13.87
C LEU A 424 -14.30 12.80 13.73
N GLN A 425 -14.98 13.07 12.63
CA GLN A 425 -16.29 12.51 12.31
C GLN A 425 -16.34 10.99 12.44
N LYS A 426 -15.31 10.30 11.94
CA LYS A 426 -15.18 8.85 12.09
C LYS A 426 -14.41 8.50 13.34
N ALA A 427 -15.09 7.90 14.32
CA ALA A 427 -14.46 7.43 15.54
C ALA A 427 -13.50 6.26 15.27
N VAL A 428 -12.21 6.50 15.40
CA VAL A 428 -11.15 5.50 15.23
C VAL A 428 -10.44 5.25 16.56
N LEU A 429 -10.45 3.98 17.00
CA LEU A 429 -9.68 3.53 18.16
C LEU A 429 -8.64 2.52 17.71
N PHE A 430 -7.48 2.55 18.37
CA PHE A 430 -6.40 1.60 18.12
C PHE A 430 -6.57 0.35 18.98
N LYS A 431 -6.08 -0.77 18.46
CA LYS A 431 -5.99 -2.00 19.27
C LYS A 431 -5.05 -1.76 20.45
N GLY A 432 -5.49 -2.15 21.65
CA GLY A 432 -4.79 -1.95 22.90
C GLY A 432 -5.78 -1.65 24.02
N THR A 433 -5.30 -1.23 25.18
CA THR A 433 -6.17 -0.92 26.32
C THR A 433 -6.88 0.44 26.17
N ILE A 434 -7.91 0.68 26.98
CA ILE A 434 -8.52 2.01 27.10
C ILE A 434 -7.45 3.02 27.51
N ARG A 435 -6.61 2.70 28.50
CA ARG A 435 -5.49 3.52 28.97
C ARG A 435 -4.58 3.93 27.80
N GLU A 436 -4.08 2.96 27.03
CA GLU A 436 -3.23 3.24 25.88
C GLU A 436 -3.88 4.16 24.85
N ASN A 437 -5.19 3.99 24.60
CA ASN A 437 -5.91 4.89 23.71
C ASN A 437 -6.05 6.32 24.28
N MET A 438 -6.13 6.50 25.59
CA MET A 438 -6.17 7.84 26.22
C MET A 438 -4.80 8.51 26.19
N LEU A 439 -3.72 7.76 26.41
CA LEU A 439 -2.34 8.25 26.37
C LEU A 439 -1.93 8.82 24.99
N TRP A 440 -2.64 8.49 23.91
CA TRP A 440 -2.47 9.20 22.62
C TRP A 440 -2.83 10.69 22.70
N GLY A 441 -3.71 11.09 23.60
CA GLY A 441 -4.04 12.49 23.84
C GLY A 441 -2.97 13.20 24.67
N ASN A 442 -2.47 12.52 25.71
CA ASN A 442 -1.41 13.03 26.59
C ASN A 442 -0.64 11.84 27.19
N GLU A 443 0.62 11.67 26.78
CA GLU A 443 1.48 10.57 27.22
C GLU A 443 1.76 10.58 28.72
N ASN A 444 1.68 11.77 29.37
CA ASN A 444 1.93 11.96 30.78
C ASN A 444 0.64 12.00 31.64
N ALA A 445 -0.53 11.66 31.07
CA ALA A 445 -1.78 11.70 31.79
C ALA A 445 -1.80 10.65 32.91
N THR A 446 -2.20 11.09 34.11
CA THR A 446 -2.44 10.19 35.24
C THR A 446 -3.76 9.45 35.08
N ASP A 447 -3.99 8.42 35.89
CA ASP A 447 -5.27 7.71 35.92
C ASP A 447 -6.42 8.64 36.30
N GLU A 448 -6.18 9.61 37.20
CA GLU A 448 -7.13 10.63 37.58
C GLU A 448 -7.48 11.53 36.38
N ASP A 449 -6.50 11.99 35.60
CA ASP A 449 -6.73 12.78 34.39
C ASP A 449 -7.57 12.01 33.37
N ILE A 450 -7.25 10.73 33.18
CA ILE A 450 -7.99 9.84 32.28
C ILE A 450 -9.43 9.67 32.76
N MET A 451 -9.64 9.40 34.04
CA MET A 451 -10.98 9.22 34.62
C MET A 451 -11.80 10.50 34.55
N GLN A 452 -11.20 11.67 34.76
CA GLN A 452 -11.84 12.96 34.58
C GLN A 452 -12.26 13.20 33.13
N ALA A 453 -11.39 12.90 32.18
CA ALA A 453 -11.70 13.01 30.76
C ALA A 453 -12.82 12.06 30.32
N LEU A 454 -12.83 10.83 30.85
CA LEU A 454 -13.91 9.86 30.65
C LEU A 454 -15.25 10.34 31.26
N GLU A 455 -15.21 11.03 32.37
CA GLU A 455 -16.39 11.61 33.00
C GLU A 455 -16.96 12.75 32.15
N VAL A 456 -16.13 13.69 31.71
CA VAL A 456 -16.52 14.75 30.75
C VAL A 456 -17.12 14.16 29.48
N ALA A 457 -16.49 13.15 28.91
CA ALA A 457 -16.98 12.47 27.71
C ALA A 457 -18.20 11.56 27.95
N GLN A 458 -18.76 11.51 29.14
CA GLN A 458 -19.87 10.63 29.54
C GLN A 458 -19.53 9.13 29.28
N ALA A 459 -18.27 8.78 29.42
CA ALA A 459 -17.77 7.43 29.12
C ALA A 459 -17.50 6.60 30.38
N LYS A 460 -17.30 7.23 31.55
CA LYS A 460 -16.90 6.60 32.80
C LYS A 460 -17.83 5.44 33.19
N GLU A 461 -19.15 5.65 33.12
CA GLU A 461 -20.14 4.65 33.54
C GLU A 461 -20.00 3.31 32.80
N PHE A 462 -19.75 3.34 31.51
CA PHE A 462 -19.57 2.09 30.77
C PHE A 462 -18.17 1.50 30.90
N VAL A 463 -17.14 2.33 31.13
CA VAL A 463 -15.77 1.87 31.40
C VAL A 463 -15.72 1.15 32.76
N ASP A 464 -16.34 1.69 33.77
CA ASP A 464 -16.43 1.07 35.11
C ASP A 464 -17.14 -0.29 35.10
N LYS A 465 -18.05 -0.50 34.14
CA LYS A 465 -18.75 -1.79 33.94
C LYS A 465 -17.93 -2.81 33.14
N LYS A 466 -16.81 -2.40 32.55
CA LYS A 466 -15.93 -3.31 31.81
C LYS A 466 -14.97 -4.04 32.75
N GLU A 467 -14.82 -5.33 32.55
CA GLU A 467 -13.85 -6.12 33.30
C GLU A 467 -12.43 -5.60 33.02
N GLY A 468 -11.70 -5.17 34.04
CA GLY A 468 -10.40 -4.53 33.93
C GLY A 468 -10.42 -2.99 33.84
N GLY A 469 -11.58 -2.33 33.75
CA GLY A 469 -11.69 -0.86 33.74
C GLY A 469 -10.82 -0.21 32.66
N LEU A 470 -9.81 0.58 33.03
CA LEU A 470 -8.89 1.23 32.09
C LEU A 470 -8.00 0.24 31.30
N ASP A 471 -7.79 -0.96 31.82
CA ASP A 471 -6.99 -2.00 31.18
C ASP A 471 -7.83 -2.95 30.29
N PHE A 472 -9.12 -2.63 30.10
CA PHE A 472 -9.98 -3.34 29.15
C PHE A 472 -9.41 -3.22 27.72
N GLU A 473 -9.25 -4.37 27.03
CA GLU A 473 -8.73 -4.41 25.67
C GLU A 473 -9.76 -3.97 24.62
N ILE A 474 -9.38 -3.00 23.82
CA ILE A 474 -10.10 -2.54 22.63
C ILE A 474 -9.57 -3.30 21.40
N GLU A 475 -10.47 -3.94 20.65
CA GLU A 475 -10.12 -4.55 19.37
C GLU A 475 -9.84 -3.49 18.29
N GLN A 476 -9.17 -3.93 17.21
CA GLN A 476 -8.86 -3.06 16.08
C GLN A 476 -10.10 -2.30 15.55
N GLY A 477 -10.04 -0.98 15.56
CA GLY A 477 -11.14 -0.11 15.17
C GLY A 477 -12.28 -0.04 16.19
N GLY A 478 -12.09 -0.55 17.42
CA GLY A 478 -13.09 -0.54 18.47
C GLY A 478 -14.30 -1.43 18.17
N LYS A 479 -14.13 -2.55 17.46
CA LYS A 479 -15.22 -3.43 17.02
C LYS A 479 -16.04 -4.03 18.18
N ASN A 480 -15.42 -4.18 19.34
CA ASN A 480 -16.05 -4.68 20.58
C ASN A 480 -16.76 -3.58 21.39
N LEU A 481 -16.87 -2.35 20.84
CA LEU A 481 -17.60 -1.23 21.42
C LEU A 481 -18.75 -0.81 20.50
N SER A 482 -19.85 -0.30 21.08
CA SER A 482 -20.94 0.32 20.31
C SER A 482 -20.49 1.62 19.64
N GLY A 483 -21.23 2.11 18.63
CA GLY A 483 -20.92 3.36 17.94
C GLY A 483 -20.79 4.55 18.92
N GLY A 484 -21.76 4.73 19.82
CA GLY A 484 -21.73 5.79 20.83
C GLY A 484 -20.62 5.61 21.87
N GLN A 485 -20.25 4.38 22.23
CA GLN A 485 -19.11 4.12 23.11
C GLN A 485 -17.79 4.52 22.43
N ARG A 486 -17.59 4.12 21.17
CA ARG A 486 -16.41 4.54 20.39
C ARG A 486 -16.29 6.06 20.31
N GLN A 487 -17.41 6.75 20.01
CA GLN A 487 -17.43 8.20 19.90
C GLN A 487 -17.03 8.86 21.23
N ARG A 488 -17.62 8.43 22.34
CA ARG A 488 -17.28 8.96 23.68
C ARG A 488 -15.81 8.71 24.04
N MET A 489 -15.22 7.58 23.63
CA MET A 489 -13.80 7.31 23.81
C MET A 489 -12.92 8.26 23.02
N THR A 490 -13.28 8.60 21.77
CA THR A 490 -12.51 9.58 20.99
C THR A 490 -12.64 10.99 21.54
N ILE A 491 -13.79 11.35 22.13
CA ILE A 491 -13.97 12.61 22.84
C ILE A 491 -13.08 12.65 24.08
N ALA A 492 -13.10 11.59 24.92
CA ALA A 492 -12.25 11.50 26.12
C ALA A 492 -10.77 11.65 25.76
N ARG A 493 -10.31 11.02 24.67
CA ARG A 493 -8.93 11.14 24.16
C ARG A 493 -8.56 12.58 23.77
N ALA A 494 -9.50 13.35 23.21
CA ALA A 494 -9.27 14.76 22.90
C ALA A 494 -9.27 15.64 24.17
N VAL A 495 -10.13 15.33 25.12
CA VAL A 495 -10.26 16.08 26.39
C VAL A 495 -9.09 15.85 27.35
N VAL A 496 -8.55 14.61 27.42
CA VAL A 496 -7.40 14.30 28.30
C VAL A 496 -6.16 15.12 27.97
N LYS A 497 -6.08 15.63 26.76
CA LYS A 497 -5.03 16.55 26.30
C LYS A 497 -5.07 17.91 26.98
N LYS A 498 -6.22 18.31 27.55
CA LYS A 498 -6.50 19.65 28.13
C LYS A 498 -6.20 20.77 27.11
N PRO A 499 -6.77 20.71 25.89
CA PRO A 499 -6.42 21.59 24.79
C PRO A 499 -6.94 23.02 25.01
N ASP A 500 -6.29 24.02 24.36
CA ASP A 500 -6.77 25.40 24.27
C ASP A 500 -7.97 25.50 23.31
N ILE A 501 -7.95 24.73 22.22
CA ILE A 501 -9.01 24.64 21.20
C ILE A 501 -9.50 23.19 21.10
N LEU A 502 -10.80 22.97 21.33
CA LEU A 502 -11.44 21.66 21.19
C LEU A 502 -12.36 21.65 19.97
N ILE A 503 -12.10 20.76 19.02
CA ILE A 503 -12.89 20.62 17.78
C ILE A 503 -13.66 19.30 17.84
N LEU A 504 -14.98 19.38 17.70
CA LEU A 504 -15.92 18.25 17.69
C LEU A 504 -16.58 18.18 16.30
N ASP A 505 -16.00 17.41 15.38
CA ASP A 505 -16.54 17.27 14.02
C ASP A 505 -17.59 16.14 13.97
N ASP A 506 -18.86 16.53 13.86
CA ASP A 506 -20.08 15.68 13.85
C ASP A 506 -20.09 14.57 14.92
N SER A 507 -19.46 14.88 16.05
CA SER A 507 -19.25 13.91 17.15
C SER A 507 -20.52 13.52 17.89
N ALA A 508 -21.60 14.32 17.77
CA ALA A 508 -22.88 14.08 18.38
C ALA A 508 -23.79 13.12 17.61
N SER A 509 -23.48 12.81 16.33
CA SER A 509 -24.35 12.02 15.45
C SER A 509 -24.62 10.59 15.95
N ALA A 510 -23.65 10.00 16.66
CA ALA A 510 -23.74 8.66 17.23
C ALA A 510 -24.25 8.65 18.70
N LEU A 511 -24.55 9.81 19.27
CA LEU A 511 -25.02 9.96 20.64
C LEU A 511 -26.54 10.18 20.67
N ASP A 512 -27.17 9.71 21.74
CA ASP A 512 -28.56 10.11 22.07
C ASP A 512 -28.60 11.55 22.60
N PHE A 513 -29.76 12.18 22.49
CA PHE A 513 -29.95 13.60 22.87
C PHE A 513 -29.59 13.91 24.32
N ALA A 514 -29.88 12.98 25.26
CA ALA A 514 -29.61 13.20 26.68
C ALA A 514 -28.09 13.14 26.96
N THR A 515 -27.39 12.20 26.38
CA THR A 515 -25.94 12.07 26.48
C THR A 515 -25.23 13.26 25.83
N ASP A 516 -25.68 13.72 24.64
CA ASP A 516 -25.12 14.90 23.96
C ASP A 516 -25.31 16.18 24.81
N ALA A 517 -26.48 16.37 25.41
CA ALA A 517 -26.73 17.52 26.30
C ALA A 517 -25.83 17.51 27.54
N LYS A 518 -25.64 16.34 28.19
CA LYS A 518 -24.75 16.19 29.35
C LYS A 518 -23.28 16.43 28.96
N LEU A 519 -22.85 15.92 27.81
CA LEU A 519 -21.53 16.12 27.30
C LEU A 519 -21.21 17.61 27.10
N ARG A 520 -22.12 18.36 26.47
CA ARG A 520 -21.95 19.80 26.24
C ARG A 520 -21.86 20.60 27.54
N MET A 521 -22.71 20.27 28.53
CA MET A 521 -22.60 20.89 29.83
C MET A 521 -21.28 20.58 30.52
N ALA A 522 -20.83 19.33 30.47
CA ALA A 522 -19.56 18.92 31.06
C ALA A 522 -18.34 19.61 30.37
N ILE A 523 -18.39 19.79 29.05
CA ILE A 523 -17.34 20.51 28.30
C ILE A 523 -17.32 21.99 28.70
N ARG A 524 -18.48 22.64 28.82
CA ARG A 524 -18.58 24.04 29.24
C ARG A 524 -18.11 24.28 30.68
N ASP A 525 -18.30 23.30 31.55
CA ASP A 525 -17.94 23.36 32.96
C ASP A 525 -16.51 22.91 33.26
N MET A 526 -15.71 22.59 32.22
CA MET A 526 -14.29 22.25 32.38
C MET A 526 -13.51 23.41 33.00
N GLU A 527 -12.57 23.10 33.90
CA GLU A 527 -11.70 24.07 34.54
C GLU A 527 -10.86 24.87 33.53
N ASN A 528 -10.37 24.18 32.49
CA ASN A 528 -9.72 24.79 31.36
C ASN A 528 -10.79 25.25 30.36
N LYS A 529 -11.07 26.56 30.32
CA LYS A 529 -12.04 27.14 29.38
C LYS A 529 -11.50 27.08 27.94
N ALA A 530 -11.58 25.91 27.36
CA ALA A 530 -11.20 25.74 25.95
C ALA A 530 -12.14 26.50 25.01
N THR A 531 -11.63 27.00 23.91
CA THR A 531 -12.42 27.48 22.79
C THR A 531 -12.98 26.25 22.04
N VAL A 532 -14.31 26.15 21.88
CA VAL A 532 -14.95 24.93 21.39
C VAL A 532 -15.58 25.15 20.01
N PHE A 533 -15.20 24.32 19.03
CA PHE A 533 -15.88 24.25 17.73
C PHE A 533 -16.75 22.99 17.69
N ILE A 534 -18.04 23.16 17.48
CA ILE A 534 -19.01 22.06 17.35
C ILE A 534 -19.57 22.08 15.94
N VAL A 535 -19.12 21.14 15.12
CA VAL A 535 -19.70 20.89 13.81
C VAL A 535 -20.84 19.89 13.96
N SER A 536 -22.03 20.27 13.51
CA SER A 536 -23.20 19.39 13.60
C SER A 536 -24.20 19.65 12.47
N GLN A 537 -24.94 18.62 12.11
CA GLN A 537 -26.15 18.73 11.28
C GLN A 537 -27.40 18.92 12.15
N ARG A 538 -27.29 18.75 13.48
CA ARG A 538 -28.39 18.86 14.43
C ARG A 538 -28.39 20.26 15.04
N ALA A 539 -29.44 21.03 14.79
CA ALA A 539 -29.62 22.36 15.39
C ALA A 539 -29.62 22.30 16.94
N ALA A 540 -30.17 21.23 17.54
CA ALA A 540 -30.17 21.00 18.96
C ALA A 540 -28.77 20.96 19.60
N SER A 541 -27.75 20.55 18.85
CA SER A 541 -26.38 20.45 19.36
C SER A 541 -25.64 21.78 19.41
N ILE A 542 -26.10 22.80 18.66
CA ILE A 542 -25.40 24.08 18.51
C ILE A 542 -26.20 25.31 18.92
N MET A 543 -27.50 25.18 19.18
CA MET A 543 -28.38 26.31 19.49
C MET A 543 -27.98 27.10 20.75
N TYR A 544 -27.13 26.53 21.59
CA TYR A 544 -26.60 27.17 22.79
C TYR A 544 -25.17 27.71 22.63
N ALA A 545 -24.64 27.68 21.41
CA ALA A 545 -23.31 28.23 21.10
C ALA A 545 -23.36 29.77 21.18
N ASP A 546 -22.24 30.37 21.58
CA ASP A 546 -22.10 31.84 21.67
C ASP A 546 -22.21 32.47 20.25
N LYS A 547 -21.75 31.75 19.24
CA LYS A 547 -21.86 32.14 17.84
C LYS A 547 -22.10 30.89 16.98
N ILE A 548 -23.01 31.00 16.02
CA ILE A 548 -23.30 29.97 15.04
C ILE A 548 -22.91 30.48 13.65
N ILE A 549 -22.17 29.68 12.91
CA ILE A 549 -21.78 29.89 11.52
C ILE A 549 -22.61 28.96 10.64
N VAL A 550 -23.38 29.51 9.74
CA VAL A 550 -24.20 28.75 8.78
C VAL A 550 -23.48 28.70 7.46
N LEU A 551 -23.16 27.49 7.03
CA LEU A 551 -22.47 27.26 5.75
C LEU A 551 -23.42 26.68 4.70
N ASP A 552 -23.37 27.23 3.52
CA ASP A 552 -24.04 26.69 2.35
C ASP A 552 -23.11 26.83 1.13
N ASP A 553 -22.96 25.77 0.36
CA ASP A 553 -22.09 25.70 -0.84
C ASP A 553 -20.69 26.34 -0.66
N GLY A 554 -20.04 26.03 0.47
CA GLY A 554 -18.69 26.52 0.78
C GLY A 554 -18.60 27.98 1.21
N GLN A 555 -19.71 28.67 1.47
CA GLN A 555 -19.76 30.08 1.88
C GLN A 555 -20.51 30.26 3.21
N ILE A 556 -20.18 31.33 3.92
CA ILE A 556 -20.94 31.73 5.12
C ILE A 556 -22.19 32.50 4.67
N VAL A 557 -23.37 31.90 4.87
CA VAL A 557 -24.67 32.52 4.53
C VAL A 557 -25.34 33.16 5.74
N GLY A 558 -24.85 32.92 6.95
CA GLY A 558 -25.33 33.54 8.19
C GLY A 558 -24.36 33.33 9.34
N MET A 559 -24.26 34.32 10.21
CA MET A 559 -23.45 34.27 11.42
C MET A 559 -24.09 35.08 12.53
N GLY A 560 -24.27 34.50 13.72
CA GLY A 560 -24.87 35.15 14.88
C GLY A 560 -25.33 34.16 15.92
N THR A 561 -26.13 34.60 16.86
CA THR A 561 -26.77 33.75 17.88
C THR A 561 -27.97 33.00 17.28
N HIS A 562 -28.43 31.97 17.97
CA HIS A 562 -29.61 31.20 17.57
C HIS A 562 -30.83 32.10 17.28
N GLU A 563 -31.12 33.08 18.17
CA GLU A 563 -32.28 33.96 18.04
C GLU A 563 -32.15 34.94 16.84
N GLU A 564 -30.92 35.41 16.56
CA GLU A 564 -30.66 36.29 15.42
C GLU A 564 -30.80 35.53 14.09
N LEU A 565 -30.25 34.32 14.01
CA LEU A 565 -30.31 33.50 12.82
C LEU A 565 -31.72 33.00 12.49
N LEU A 566 -32.52 32.72 13.50
CA LEU A 566 -33.94 32.40 13.30
C LEU A 566 -34.76 33.56 12.69
N LYS A 567 -34.27 34.81 12.81
CA LYS A 567 -34.93 35.98 12.22
C LYS A 567 -34.36 36.37 10.87
N GLN A 568 -33.07 36.13 10.62
CA GLN A 568 -32.33 36.75 9.52
C GLN A 568 -31.79 35.77 8.49
N CYS A 569 -31.66 34.47 8.79
CA CYS A 569 -31.02 33.49 7.92
C CYS A 569 -32.02 32.41 7.47
N GLU A 570 -32.46 32.44 6.22
CA GLU A 570 -33.41 31.47 5.65
C GLU A 570 -32.89 30.05 5.73
N VAL A 571 -31.61 29.81 5.39
CA VAL A 571 -30.98 28.49 5.43
C VAL A 571 -30.99 27.91 6.87
N TYR A 572 -30.73 28.75 7.87
CA TYR A 572 -30.81 28.31 9.27
C TYR A 572 -32.23 27.96 9.71
N GLN A 573 -33.21 28.79 9.27
CA GLN A 573 -34.64 28.53 9.53
C GLN A 573 -35.06 27.18 8.89
N GLU A 574 -34.69 26.92 7.65
CA GLU A 574 -35.00 25.66 6.98
C GLU A 574 -34.43 24.46 7.74
N ILE A 575 -33.14 24.51 8.13
CA ILE A 575 -32.49 23.45 8.89
C ILE A 575 -33.18 23.28 10.25
N TYR A 576 -33.47 24.36 10.95
CA TYR A 576 -34.12 24.32 12.27
C TYR A 576 -35.52 23.73 12.20
N TYR A 577 -36.39 24.26 11.31
CA TYR A 577 -37.78 23.82 11.19
C TYR A 577 -37.94 22.43 10.53
N SER A 578 -36.90 21.94 9.85
CA SER A 578 -36.89 20.54 9.43
C SER A 578 -36.77 19.56 10.60
N GLN A 579 -36.21 20.01 11.72
CA GLN A 579 -35.96 19.21 12.94
C GLN A 579 -36.96 19.50 14.07
N PHE A 580 -37.51 20.72 14.12
CA PHE A 580 -38.44 21.15 15.12
C PHE A 580 -39.76 21.63 14.47
N LYS A 581 -40.89 21.27 15.06
CA LYS A 581 -42.20 21.79 14.59
C LYS A 581 -42.30 23.28 14.90
N LYS A 582 -42.81 24.08 13.94
CA LYS A 582 -43.19 25.47 14.20
C LYS A 582 -44.25 25.51 15.31
N THR A 583 -44.01 26.27 16.34
CA THR A 583 -45.03 26.57 17.38
C THR A 583 -46.21 27.35 16.79
N GLU A 584 -47.39 27.22 17.35
CA GLU A 584 -48.61 27.87 16.81
C GLU A 584 -48.46 29.39 16.77
N ASP A 585 -47.74 30.00 17.72
CA ASP A 585 -47.46 31.45 17.75
C ASP A 585 -46.56 31.94 16.61
N GLU A 586 -45.71 31.08 16.06
CA GLU A 586 -44.84 31.40 14.92
C GLU A 586 -45.55 31.25 13.56
N LYS A 587 -46.75 30.65 13.50
CA LYS A 587 -47.57 30.52 12.31
C LYS A 587 -48.43 31.76 12.03
N GLU A 588 -48.68 32.58 13.03
CA GLU A 588 -49.51 33.79 12.94
C GLU A 588 -48.74 35.08 12.63
N GLY A 589 -47.41 35.02 12.54
CA GLY A 589 -46.55 36.16 12.27
C GLY A 589 -46.31 36.42 10.76
N ARG A 590 -47.39 36.38 9.94
CA ARG A 590 -47.42 36.90 8.56
C ARG A 590 -48.36 38.04 8.41
#